data_7637db318b81bd1397adedc3e8590d19
#
_entry.id   7637db318b81bd1397adedc3e8590d19
#
_cell.length_a   1.000
_cell.length_b   1.000
_cell.length_c   1.000
_cell.angle_alpha   90.00
_cell.angle_beta   90.00
_cell.angle_gamma   90.00
#
_symmetry.space_group_name_H-M   'P 1'
#
loop_
_entity.id
_entity.type
_entity.pdbx_description
1 polymer ?
#
loop_
_entity_poly.entity_id
_entity_poly.type
_entity_poly.pdbx_seq_one_letter_code
_entity_poly.pdbx_strand_id
1 'polypeptide(L)'
;MPVSGISFAKARLLRLGIVCYGVKLTVQQIAGIGAAGFLTDLFTVSTALPLGIFLGRALGIAAPLATLISTGAAICGCSAVAAAQPIVEGESHEVAAGVGTVVLCGTCAMFLYPLFYTHVPFLAADPRLMAIFTGASVHELAGVVAAGAAMGPDVATTAIVTKLVRVCLLAPALLLLSRFPALKDRRTPAERLAAPQPPEPSSSSSAIKRAPPLPWFALGFVAVAALNSVLTLDKGFVKLISKLSATFLAMAMAALGLDTDLGKIKALGARPVVLALALWAYLLVVVGGVARVLVRVLP
;
A
#
# COMPACT_ATOMS: atom_id res chain seq x y z
N MET A 1 1.61 20.73 -19.76
CA MET A 1 2.86 20.05 -20.08
C MET A 1 3.74 19.57 -18.92
N PRO A 2 3.56 19.92 -17.66
CA PRO A 2 4.32 19.28 -16.57
C PRO A 2 3.80 17.88 -16.17
N VAL A 3 2.65 17.45 -16.66
CA VAL A 3 1.97 16.21 -16.28
C VAL A 3 2.80 14.94 -16.59
N SER A 4 3.56 14.93 -17.70
CA SER A 4 4.37 13.76 -18.08
C SER A 4 5.56 13.55 -17.15
N GLY A 5 6.23 14.60 -16.69
CA GLY A 5 7.37 14.52 -15.78
C GLY A 5 6.96 14.05 -14.36
N ILE A 6 5.84 14.57 -13.84
CA ILE A 6 5.28 14.17 -12.55
C ILE A 6 4.90 12.67 -12.58
N SER A 7 4.18 12.24 -13.62
CA SER A 7 3.79 10.83 -13.79
C SER A 7 4.99 9.91 -13.95
N PHE A 8 6.03 10.33 -14.67
CA PHE A 8 7.28 9.59 -14.80
C PHE A 8 7.98 9.43 -13.44
N ALA A 9 8.11 10.51 -12.68
CA ALA A 9 8.75 10.48 -11.37
C ALA A 9 8.00 9.55 -10.39
N LYS A 10 6.68 9.68 -10.30
CA LYS A 10 5.83 8.82 -9.46
C LYS A 10 5.90 7.34 -9.84
N ALA A 11 5.94 7.02 -11.14
CA ALA A 11 5.86 5.63 -11.60
C ALA A 11 7.24 4.98 -11.76
N ARG A 12 8.20 5.69 -12.32
CA ARG A 12 9.51 5.12 -12.71
C ARG A 12 10.58 5.39 -11.66
N LEU A 13 10.76 6.65 -11.23
CA LEU A 13 11.80 6.98 -10.27
C LEU A 13 11.53 6.37 -8.91
N LEU A 14 10.26 6.31 -8.45
CA LEU A 14 9.91 5.61 -7.22
C LEU A 14 10.36 4.14 -7.26
N ARG A 15 10.01 3.42 -8.31
CA ARG A 15 10.34 1.98 -8.45
C ARG A 15 11.85 1.76 -8.54
N LEU A 16 12.56 2.57 -9.34
CA LEU A 16 14.01 2.51 -9.44
C LEU A 16 14.69 2.85 -8.12
N GLY A 17 14.21 3.88 -7.42
CA GLY A 17 14.70 4.25 -6.09
C GLY A 17 14.58 3.10 -5.09
N ILE A 18 13.47 2.35 -5.13
CA ILE A 18 13.25 1.18 -4.27
C ILE A 18 14.23 0.06 -4.63
N VAL A 19 14.39 -0.27 -5.91
CA VAL A 19 15.34 -1.29 -6.36
C VAL A 19 16.76 -0.93 -5.92
N CYS A 20 17.18 0.31 -6.14
CA CYS A 20 18.49 0.81 -5.69
C CYS A 20 18.63 0.80 -4.16
N TYR A 21 17.53 0.98 -3.40
CA TYR A 21 17.58 0.91 -1.94
C TYR A 21 18.01 -0.47 -1.44
N GLY A 22 17.75 -1.53 -2.20
CA GLY A 22 18.18 -2.89 -1.89
C GLY A 22 19.69 -3.02 -1.63
N VAL A 23 20.53 -2.15 -2.21
CA VAL A 23 21.98 -2.16 -1.97
C VAL A 23 22.37 -1.87 -0.51
N LYS A 24 21.49 -1.26 0.27
CA LYS A 24 21.71 -0.99 1.70
C LYS A 24 21.39 -2.18 2.59
N LEU A 25 20.75 -3.20 2.07
CA LEU A 25 20.17 -4.29 2.84
C LEU A 25 20.78 -5.63 2.44
N THR A 26 20.74 -6.54 3.40
CA THR A 26 21.09 -7.95 3.19
C THR A 26 19.87 -8.85 3.34
N VAL A 27 19.93 -10.06 2.81
CA VAL A 27 18.86 -11.06 2.97
C VAL A 27 18.62 -11.36 4.45
N GLN A 28 19.66 -11.34 5.28
CA GLN A 28 19.58 -11.54 6.72
C GLN A 28 18.75 -10.45 7.39
N GLN A 29 18.93 -9.19 6.99
CA GLN A 29 18.13 -8.07 7.50
C GLN A 29 16.67 -8.14 7.02
N ILE A 30 16.43 -8.63 5.79
CA ILE A 30 15.08 -8.89 5.27
C ILE A 30 14.41 -10.01 6.09
N ALA A 31 15.12 -11.09 6.34
CA ALA A 31 14.63 -12.18 7.18
C ALA A 31 14.42 -11.74 8.65
N GLY A 32 15.16 -10.73 9.11
CA GLY A 32 15.08 -10.16 10.46
C GLY A 32 13.76 -9.46 10.81
N ILE A 33 12.88 -9.17 9.82
CA ILE A 33 11.49 -8.78 10.11
C ILE A 33 10.79 -9.86 10.92
N GLY A 34 11.19 -11.12 10.70
CA GLY A 34 10.69 -12.27 11.41
C GLY A 34 9.21 -12.57 11.11
N ALA A 35 8.69 -13.55 11.85
CA ALA A 35 7.30 -13.95 11.76
C ALA A 35 6.33 -12.81 12.16
N ALA A 36 6.74 -11.93 13.08
CA ALA A 36 5.91 -10.84 13.56
C ALA A 36 5.51 -9.87 12.44
N GLY A 37 6.46 -9.42 11.61
CA GLY A 37 6.18 -8.53 10.49
C GLY A 37 5.34 -9.19 9.41
N PHE A 38 5.71 -10.42 9.00
CA PHE A 38 4.97 -11.18 7.99
C PHE A 38 3.52 -11.45 8.40
N LEU A 39 3.30 -11.91 9.64
CA LEU A 39 1.95 -12.20 10.14
C LEU A 39 1.13 -10.94 10.32
N THR A 40 1.75 -9.80 10.71
CA THR A 40 1.07 -8.51 10.75
C THR A 40 0.58 -8.09 9.36
N ASP A 41 1.41 -8.22 8.33
CA ASP A 41 1.02 -7.90 6.95
C ASP A 41 -0.05 -8.86 6.41
N LEU A 42 0.09 -10.14 6.66
CA LEU A 42 -0.90 -11.14 6.27
C LEU A 42 -2.25 -10.87 6.94
N PHE A 43 -2.25 -10.60 8.23
CA PHE A 43 -3.44 -10.18 8.98
C PHE A 43 -4.04 -8.90 8.39
N THR A 44 -3.21 -7.89 8.14
CA THR A 44 -3.67 -6.61 7.56
C THR A 44 -4.39 -6.81 6.25
N VAL A 45 -3.79 -7.54 5.30
CA VAL A 45 -4.40 -7.75 3.97
C VAL A 45 -5.66 -8.61 4.07
N SER A 46 -5.62 -9.70 4.85
CA SER A 46 -6.74 -10.64 4.97
C SER A 46 -7.96 -10.07 5.68
N THR A 47 -7.78 -9.05 6.51
CA THR A 47 -8.87 -8.44 7.28
C THR A 47 -9.30 -7.07 6.75
N ALA A 48 -8.36 -6.17 6.43
CA ALA A 48 -8.70 -4.82 5.96
C ALA A 48 -9.39 -4.84 4.59
N LEU A 49 -9.01 -5.75 3.69
CA LEU A 49 -9.61 -5.84 2.36
C LEU A 49 -11.08 -6.24 2.41
N PRO A 50 -11.49 -7.37 3.02
CA PRO A 50 -12.92 -7.73 3.11
C PRO A 50 -13.71 -6.77 4.00
N LEU A 51 -13.12 -6.26 5.09
CA LEU A 51 -13.75 -5.26 5.94
C LEU A 51 -14.10 -3.99 5.14
N GLY A 52 -13.17 -3.50 4.33
CA GLY A 52 -13.39 -2.30 3.52
C GLY A 52 -14.46 -2.50 2.46
N ILE A 53 -14.49 -3.66 1.80
CA ILE A 53 -15.57 -4.01 0.85
C ILE A 53 -16.93 -4.08 1.56
N PHE A 54 -16.98 -4.67 2.74
CA PHE A 54 -18.19 -4.75 3.55
C PHE A 54 -18.66 -3.35 3.99
N LEU A 55 -17.79 -2.54 4.59
CA LEU A 55 -18.10 -1.18 5.02
C LEU A 55 -18.50 -0.28 3.84
N GLY A 56 -17.83 -0.42 2.69
CA GLY A 56 -18.17 0.32 1.48
C GLY A 56 -19.60 0.02 1.02
N ARG A 57 -19.99 -1.26 1.04
CA ARG A 57 -21.37 -1.66 0.74
C ARG A 57 -22.36 -1.11 1.77
N ALA A 58 -22.04 -1.14 3.05
CA ALA A 58 -22.88 -0.59 4.11
C ALA A 58 -23.08 0.93 3.98
N LEU A 59 -22.06 1.65 3.47
CA LEU A 59 -22.11 3.06 3.16
C LEU A 59 -22.84 3.39 1.83
N GLY A 60 -23.33 2.38 1.12
CA GLY A 60 -24.01 2.55 -0.18
C GLY A 60 -23.05 2.94 -1.31
N ILE A 61 -21.78 2.55 -1.22
CA ILE A 61 -20.78 2.74 -2.27
C ILE A 61 -20.85 1.55 -3.22
N ALA A 62 -20.76 1.83 -4.54
CA ALA A 62 -20.71 0.77 -5.56
C ALA A 62 -19.52 -0.18 -5.33
N ALA A 63 -19.72 -1.47 -5.60
CA ALA A 63 -18.71 -2.49 -5.26
C ALA A 63 -17.35 -2.26 -5.94
N PRO A 64 -17.24 -1.80 -7.20
CA PRO A 64 -15.94 -1.48 -7.80
C PRO A 64 -15.19 -0.42 -7.01
N LEU A 65 -15.82 0.72 -6.70
CA LEU A 65 -15.19 1.81 -5.95
C LEU A 65 -14.81 1.38 -4.52
N ALA A 66 -15.71 0.68 -3.81
CA ALA A 66 -15.42 0.15 -2.48
C ALA A 66 -14.20 -0.80 -2.51
N THR A 67 -14.12 -1.67 -3.53
CA THR A 67 -13.00 -2.61 -3.68
C THR A 67 -11.70 -1.89 -4.01
N LEU A 68 -11.73 -0.86 -4.86
CA LEU A 68 -10.54 -0.05 -5.19
C LEU A 68 -9.98 0.65 -3.96
N ILE A 69 -10.84 1.33 -3.17
CA ILE A 69 -10.43 1.99 -1.92
C ILE A 69 -9.86 0.96 -0.93
N SER A 70 -10.55 -0.17 -0.75
CA SER A 70 -10.13 -1.23 0.18
C SER A 70 -8.79 -1.86 -0.20
N THR A 71 -8.59 -2.14 -1.49
CA THR A 71 -7.33 -2.70 -2.00
C THR A 71 -6.18 -1.70 -1.84
N GLY A 72 -6.44 -0.42 -2.11
CA GLY A 72 -5.47 0.65 -1.87
C GLY A 72 -5.07 0.76 -0.41
N ALA A 73 -6.03 0.80 0.51
CA ALA A 73 -5.77 0.89 1.94
C ALA A 73 -5.08 -0.36 2.50
N ALA A 74 -5.52 -1.56 2.08
CA ALA A 74 -5.00 -2.81 2.62
C ALA A 74 -3.59 -3.17 2.15
N ILE A 75 -3.14 -2.71 0.97
CA ILE A 75 -1.89 -3.21 0.38
C ILE A 75 -0.85 -2.08 0.17
N CYS A 76 -0.86 -1.41 -0.98
CA CYS A 76 0.23 -0.49 -1.33
C CYS A 76 -0.23 0.80 -2.01
N GLY A 77 -1.43 1.25 -1.69
CA GLY A 77 -1.90 2.53 -2.14
C GLY A 77 -2.26 2.58 -3.63
N CYS A 78 -1.82 3.61 -4.31
CA CYS A 78 -2.16 3.89 -5.70
C CYS A 78 -1.84 2.73 -6.66
N SER A 79 -0.75 2.00 -6.42
CA SER A 79 -0.38 0.86 -7.27
C SER A 79 -1.36 -0.32 -7.13
N ALA A 80 -1.89 -0.54 -5.92
CA ALA A 80 -2.90 -1.57 -5.68
C ALA A 80 -4.26 -1.18 -6.30
N VAL A 81 -4.65 0.10 -6.22
CA VAL A 81 -5.84 0.62 -6.90
C VAL A 81 -5.74 0.38 -8.42
N ALA A 82 -4.62 0.77 -9.03
CA ALA A 82 -4.40 0.60 -10.46
C ALA A 82 -4.38 -0.89 -10.89
N ALA A 83 -3.84 -1.77 -10.06
CA ALA A 83 -3.79 -3.20 -10.33
C ALA A 83 -5.16 -3.89 -10.15
N ALA A 84 -6.00 -3.41 -9.24
CA ALA A 84 -7.34 -3.92 -9.02
C ALA A 84 -8.36 -3.43 -10.06
N GLN A 85 -8.11 -2.27 -10.70
CA GLN A 85 -9.01 -1.68 -11.71
C GLN A 85 -9.52 -2.67 -12.76
N PRO A 86 -8.66 -3.42 -13.48
CA PRO A 86 -9.14 -4.33 -14.53
C PRO A 86 -9.92 -5.54 -13.98
N ILE A 87 -9.75 -5.87 -12.70
CA ILE A 87 -10.44 -6.98 -12.05
C ILE A 87 -11.88 -6.61 -11.73
N VAL A 88 -12.08 -5.40 -11.20
CA VAL A 88 -13.40 -4.89 -10.83
C VAL A 88 -14.06 -4.07 -11.94
N GLU A 89 -13.40 -3.93 -13.09
CA GLU A 89 -13.84 -3.11 -14.23
C GLU A 89 -14.13 -1.66 -13.80
N GLY A 90 -13.26 -1.11 -12.93
CA GLY A 90 -13.40 0.22 -12.37
C GLY A 90 -13.29 1.32 -13.43
N GLU A 91 -14.19 2.31 -13.38
CA GLU A 91 -14.14 3.47 -14.26
C GLU A 91 -13.06 4.47 -13.84
N SER A 92 -12.67 5.35 -14.76
CA SER A 92 -11.59 6.31 -14.51
C SER A 92 -11.87 7.22 -13.31
N HIS A 93 -13.12 7.61 -13.08
CA HIS A 93 -13.50 8.44 -11.93
C HIS A 93 -13.44 7.65 -10.62
N GLU A 94 -13.77 6.35 -10.61
CA GLU A 94 -13.67 5.46 -9.43
C GLU A 94 -12.20 5.22 -9.07
N VAL A 95 -11.35 5.03 -10.08
CA VAL A 95 -9.89 4.93 -9.87
C VAL A 95 -9.33 6.21 -9.30
N ALA A 96 -9.72 7.37 -9.84
CA ALA A 96 -9.30 8.68 -9.33
C ALA A 96 -9.75 8.89 -7.88
N ALA A 97 -10.98 8.48 -7.54
CA ALA A 97 -11.50 8.50 -6.19
C ALA A 97 -10.70 7.60 -5.24
N GLY A 98 -10.45 6.34 -5.64
CA GLY A 98 -9.63 5.40 -4.87
C GLY A 98 -8.21 5.91 -4.62
N VAL A 99 -7.57 6.45 -5.65
CA VAL A 99 -6.24 7.08 -5.53
C VAL A 99 -6.28 8.29 -4.61
N GLY A 100 -7.27 9.18 -4.77
CA GLY A 100 -7.41 10.38 -3.94
C GLY A 100 -7.56 10.09 -2.45
N THR A 101 -8.36 9.08 -2.09
CA THR A 101 -8.54 8.66 -0.69
C THR A 101 -7.25 8.09 -0.09
N VAL A 102 -6.52 7.28 -0.85
CA VAL A 102 -5.24 6.70 -0.43
C VAL A 102 -4.16 7.76 -0.25
N VAL A 103 -4.08 8.71 -1.18
CA VAL A 103 -3.13 9.84 -1.09
C VAL A 103 -3.44 10.69 0.14
N LEU A 104 -4.72 10.99 0.39
CA LEU A 104 -5.14 11.76 1.57
C LEU A 104 -4.69 11.08 2.86
N CYS A 105 -5.11 9.83 3.09
CA CYS A 105 -4.76 9.10 4.31
C CYS A 105 -3.26 8.81 4.42
N GLY A 106 -2.61 8.50 3.30
CA GLY A 106 -1.17 8.23 3.23
C GLY A 106 -0.32 9.45 3.58
N THR A 107 -0.71 10.63 3.08
CA THR A 107 -0.02 11.89 3.40
C THR A 107 -0.21 12.26 4.88
N CYS A 108 -1.44 12.14 5.41
CA CYS A 108 -1.67 12.36 6.84
C CYS A 108 -0.85 11.38 7.69
N ALA A 109 -0.82 10.09 7.33
CA ALA A 109 -0.05 9.09 8.02
C ALA A 109 1.46 9.41 8.04
N MET A 110 2.02 9.85 6.92
CA MET A 110 3.43 10.18 6.81
C MET A 110 3.90 11.19 7.87
N PHE A 111 3.07 12.17 8.23
CA PHE A 111 3.37 13.16 9.27
C PHE A 111 2.97 12.68 10.67
N LEU A 112 1.87 11.97 10.79
CA LEU A 112 1.33 11.56 12.08
C LEU A 112 2.17 10.48 12.77
N TYR A 113 2.78 9.56 12.02
CA TYR A 113 3.54 8.45 12.60
C TYR A 113 4.83 8.89 13.29
N PRO A 114 5.65 9.81 12.74
CA PRO A 114 6.76 10.38 13.49
C PRO A 114 6.33 11.11 14.77
N LEU A 115 5.17 11.80 14.75
CA LEU A 115 4.60 12.42 15.94
C LEU A 115 4.19 11.37 17.00
N PHE A 116 3.60 10.26 16.59
CA PHE A 116 3.31 9.16 17.51
C PHE A 116 4.58 8.57 18.10
N TYR A 117 5.63 8.40 17.29
CA TYR A 117 6.90 7.88 17.76
C TYR A 117 7.56 8.79 18.81
N THR A 118 7.43 10.10 18.69
CA THR A 118 8.02 11.06 19.64
C THR A 118 7.18 11.26 20.91
N HIS A 119 5.83 11.17 20.81
CA HIS A 119 4.95 11.56 21.91
C HIS A 119 4.25 10.38 22.63
N VAL A 120 4.27 9.19 22.04
CA VAL A 120 3.63 8.02 22.62
C VAL A 120 4.68 7.10 23.24
N PRO A 121 4.82 7.06 24.58
CA PRO A 121 5.95 6.43 25.25
C PRO A 121 6.18 4.96 24.89
N PHE A 122 5.12 4.18 24.71
CA PHE A 122 5.26 2.76 24.38
C PHE A 122 5.68 2.50 22.92
N LEU A 123 5.46 3.46 22.01
CA LEU A 123 5.95 3.40 20.62
C LEU A 123 7.41 3.89 20.55
N ALA A 124 7.75 4.91 21.31
CA ALA A 124 9.11 5.41 21.42
C ALA A 124 10.07 4.37 22.05
N ALA A 125 9.57 3.57 22.98
CA ALA A 125 10.34 2.54 23.67
C ALA A 125 10.66 1.30 22.82
N ASP A 126 9.95 1.08 21.72
CA ASP A 126 10.11 -0.10 20.86
C ASP A 126 10.21 0.29 19.39
N PRO A 127 11.43 0.58 18.89
CA PRO A 127 11.66 0.92 17.48
C PRO A 127 11.22 -0.18 16.51
N ARG A 128 11.33 -1.47 16.90
CA ARG A 128 10.89 -2.61 16.07
C ARG A 128 9.38 -2.61 15.89
N LEU A 129 8.63 -2.42 16.99
CA LEU A 129 7.18 -2.27 16.94
C LEU A 129 6.78 -1.11 16.02
N MET A 130 7.39 0.06 16.22
CA MET A 130 7.07 1.24 15.42
C MET A 130 7.38 1.03 13.93
N ALA A 131 8.46 0.34 13.62
CA ALA A 131 8.83 0.03 12.24
C ALA A 131 7.82 -0.92 11.57
N ILE A 132 7.47 -2.04 12.22
CA ILE A 132 6.47 -2.99 11.72
C ILE A 132 5.11 -2.30 11.60
N PHE A 133 4.69 -1.55 12.60
CA PHE A 133 3.44 -0.79 12.58
C PHE A 133 3.40 0.21 11.41
N THR A 134 4.47 0.97 11.18
CA THR A 134 4.57 1.93 10.07
C THR A 134 4.50 1.21 8.73
N GLY A 135 5.26 0.15 8.52
CA GLY A 135 5.25 -0.64 7.28
C GLY A 135 3.89 -1.29 7.01
N ALA A 136 3.25 -1.84 8.04
CA ALA A 136 1.98 -2.55 7.93
C ALA A 136 0.74 -1.65 7.85
N SER A 137 0.82 -0.35 8.12
CA SER A 137 -0.36 0.51 8.20
C SER A 137 -0.31 1.78 7.34
N VAL A 138 0.85 2.35 7.05
CA VAL A 138 0.97 3.47 6.10
C VAL A 138 0.61 2.99 4.68
N HIS A 139 -0.20 3.75 3.97
CA HIS A 139 -0.79 3.33 2.70
C HIS A 139 0.26 3.16 1.59
N GLU A 140 1.16 4.12 1.42
CA GLU A 140 2.12 4.15 0.32
C GLU A 140 3.56 3.93 0.77
N LEU A 141 4.34 3.25 -0.07
CA LEU A 141 5.76 3.00 0.20
C LEU A 141 6.57 4.30 0.32
N ALA A 142 6.24 5.31 -0.48
CA ALA A 142 6.86 6.62 -0.40
C ALA A 142 6.65 7.27 0.98
N GLY A 143 5.42 7.18 1.52
CA GLY A 143 5.10 7.66 2.88
C GLY A 143 5.83 6.87 3.97
N VAL A 144 6.00 5.54 3.80
CA VAL A 144 6.81 4.71 4.72
C VAL A 144 8.26 5.14 4.74
N VAL A 145 8.84 5.42 3.56
CA VAL A 145 10.23 5.91 3.46
C VAL A 145 10.39 7.23 4.19
N ALA A 146 9.48 8.19 3.96
CA ALA A 146 9.54 9.50 4.58
C ALA A 146 9.33 9.45 6.10
N ALA A 147 8.27 8.76 6.56
CA ALA A 147 7.99 8.59 7.98
C ALA A 147 9.13 7.84 8.70
N GLY A 148 9.62 6.74 8.10
CA GLY A 148 10.73 5.97 8.63
C GLY A 148 12.01 6.79 8.75
N ALA A 149 12.36 7.56 7.72
CA ALA A 149 13.54 8.43 7.75
C ALA A 149 13.47 9.48 8.86
N ALA A 150 12.29 10.01 9.17
CA ALA A 150 12.08 10.95 10.28
C ALA A 150 12.20 10.31 11.68
N MET A 151 12.01 8.97 11.76
CA MET A 151 12.10 8.20 13.02
C MET A 151 13.47 7.54 13.25
N GLY A 152 14.32 7.51 12.24
CA GLY A 152 15.67 6.97 12.32
C GLY A 152 15.93 5.79 11.35
N PRO A 153 17.21 5.48 11.10
CA PRO A 153 17.62 4.53 10.05
C PRO A 153 17.13 3.10 10.30
N ASP A 154 17.10 2.64 11.57
CA ASP A 154 16.66 1.29 11.92
C ASP A 154 15.16 1.13 11.71
N VAL A 155 14.36 2.13 12.12
CA VAL A 155 12.92 2.17 11.88
C VAL A 155 12.63 2.22 10.39
N ALA A 156 13.34 3.08 9.64
CA ALA A 156 13.17 3.20 8.19
C ALA A 156 13.39 1.88 7.47
N THR A 157 14.50 1.20 7.77
CA THR A 157 14.87 -0.05 7.14
C THR A 157 13.79 -1.12 7.34
N THR A 158 13.45 -1.40 8.60
CA THR A 158 12.45 -2.42 8.95
C THR A 158 11.06 -2.08 8.42
N ALA A 159 10.64 -0.81 8.47
CA ALA A 159 9.35 -0.37 7.93
C ALA A 159 9.25 -0.56 6.42
N ILE A 160 10.32 -0.22 5.67
CA ILE A 160 10.36 -0.41 4.21
C ILE A 160 10.26 -1.90 3.86
N VAL A 161 11.01 -2.75 4.56
CA VAL A 161 10.99 -4.19 4.27
C VAL A 161 9.62 -4.79 4.62
N THR A 162 9.02 -4.44 5.75
CA THR A 162 7.64 -4.83 6.11
C THR A 162 6.68 -4.42 4.99
N LYS A 163 6.74 -3.17 4.53
CA LYS A 163 5.89 -2.72 3.43
C LYS A 163 6.11 -3.48 2.14
N LEU A 164 7.33 -3.86 1.80
CA LEU A 164 7.63 -4.64 0.59
C LEU A 164 7.06 -6.06 0.67
N VAL A 165 7.08 -6.69 1.85
CA VAL A 165 6.40 -7.98 2.08
C VAL A 165 4.90 -7.83 1.81
N ARG A 166 4.27 -6.77 2.33
CA ARG A 166 2.85 -6.49 2.06
C ARG A 166 2.56 -6.26 0.58
N VAL A 167 3.46 -5.60 -0.15
CA VAL A 167 3.34 -5.43 -1.61
C VAL A 167 3.38 -6.78 -2.35
N CYS A 168 4.16 -7.74 -1.89
CA CYS A 168 4.18 -9.09 -2.47
C CYS A 168 2.82 -9.82 -2.30
N LEU A 169 2.07 -9.51 -1.24
CA LEU A 169 0.71 -10.04 -1.05
C LEU A 169 -0.32 -9.50 -2.05
N LEU A 170 0.02 -8.49 -2.86
CA LEU A 170 -0.87 -7.95 -3.90
C LEU A 170 -1.27 -9.03 -4.91
N ALA A 171 -0.34 -9.84 -5.39
CA ALA A 171 -0.61 -10.86 -6.39
C ALA A 171 -1.64 -11.91 -5.91
N PRO A 172 -1.47 -12.58 -4.75
CA PRO A 172 -2.48 -13.50 -4.24
C PRO A 172 -3.82 -12.81 -3.90
N ALA A 173 -3.80 -11.57 -3.40
CA ALA A 173 -5.02 -10.82 -3.12
C ALA A 173 -5.82 -10.54 -4.41
N LEU A 174 -5.17 -10.12 -5.49
CA LEU A 174 -5.81 -9.88 -6.78
C LEU A 174 -6.36 -11.17 -7.40
N LEU A 175 -5.63 -12.28 -7.29
CA LEU A 175 -6.12 -13.60 -7.72
C LEU A 175 -7.37 -14.01 -6.94
N LEU A 176 -7.39 -13.74 -5.64
CA LEU A 176 -8.58 -14.01 -4.82
C LEU A 176 -9.76 -13.11 -5.24
N LEU A 177 -9.54 -11.80 -5.39
CA LEU A 177 -10.58 -10.85 -5.82
C LEU A 177 -11.17 -11.23 -7.19
N SER A 178 -10.37 -11.76 -8.11
CA SER A 178 -10.84 -12.17 -9.43
C SER A 178 -11.86 -13.32 -9.41
N ARG A 179 -11.95 -14.05 -8.28
CA ARG A 179 -12.94 -15.14 -8.08
C ARG A 179 -14.33 -14.64 -7.71
N PHE A 180 -14.50 -13.35 -7.42
CA PHE A 180 -15.75 -12.76 -6.95
C PHE A 180 -16.38 -11.82 -7.99
N PRO A 181 -17.22 -12.32 -8.93
CA PRO A 181 -17.89 -11.48 -9.95
C PRO A 181 -18.75 -10.36 -9.35
N ALA A 182 -19.29 -10.58 -8.15
CA ALA A 182 -20.10 -9.60 -7.43
C ALA A 182 -19.38 -8.27 -7.12
N LEU A 183 -18.04 -8.23 -7.25
CA LEU A 183 -17.25 -7.01 -7.08
C LEU A 183 -17.32 -6.07 -8.30
N LYS A 184 -17.85 -6.56 -9.43
CA LYS A 184 -18.08 -5.75 -10.64
C LYS A 184 -19.48 -5.11 -10.66
N ASP A 185 -20.36 -5.50 -9.76
CA ASP A 185 -21.73 -5.00 -9.72
C ASP A 185 -21.77 -3.55 -9.20
N ARG A 186 -22.18 -2.65 -10.09
CA ARG A 186 -22.25 -1.19 -9.81
C ARG A 186 -23.48 -0.78 -9.03
N ARG A 187 -24.48 -1.66 -8.90
CA ARG A 187 -25.71 -1.36 -8.16
C ARG A 187 -25.40 -1.19 -6.68
N THR A 188 -25.97 -0.16 -6.10
CA THR A 188 -25.97 0.03 -4.66
C THR A 188 -26.79 -1.06 -3.95
N PRO A 189 -26.59 -1.31 -2.67
CA PRO A 189 -27.40 -2.26 -1.92
C PRO A 189 -28.90 -1.99 -2.02
N ALA A 190 -29.32 -0.71 -2.02
CA ALA A 190 -30.72 -0.32 -2.17
C ALA A 190 -31.29 -0.70 -3.55
N GLU A 191 -30.52 -0.45 -4.61
CA GLU A 191 -30.91 -0.82 -5.99
C GLU A 191 -30.98 -2.34 -6.19
N ARG A 192 -30.12 -3.11 -5.50
CA ARG A 192 -30.16 -4.59 -5.53
C ARG A 192 -31.42 -5.15 -4.87
N LEU A 193 -31.88 -4.52 -3.78
CA LEU A 193 -33.11 -4.91 -3.10
C LEU A 193 -34.35 -4.55 -3.89
N ALA A 194 -34.29 -3.48 -4.70
CA ALA A 194 -35.41 -2.99 -5.50
C ALA A 194 -35.53 -3.66 -6.88
N ALA A 195 -34.47 -4.28 -7.40
CA ALA A 195 -34.46 -4.88 -8.73
C ALA A 195 -34.71 -6.39 -8.70
N PRO A 196 -35.50 -6.94 -9.63
CA PRO A 196 -35.56 -8.38 -9.85
C PRO A 196 -34.17 -8.93 -10.18
N GLN A 197 -33.84 -10.13 -9.71
CA GLN A 197 -32.55 -10.76 -9.98
C GLN A 197 -32.35 -10.87 -11.52
N PRO A 198 -31.20 -10.40 -12.06
CA PRO A 198 -30.89 -10.65 -13.46
C PRO A 198 -30.71 -12.14 -13.70
N PRO A 199 -31.01 -12.64 -14.90
CA PRO A 199 -30.65 -13.99 -15.29
C PRO A 199 -29.14 -14.19 -15.14
N GLU A 200 -28.73 -15.38 -14.68
CA GLU A 200 -27.33 -15.75 -14.51
C GLU A 200 -26.52 -15.40 -15.78
N PRO A 201 -25.33 -14.80 -15.65
CA PRO A 201 -24.54 -14.45 -16.81
C PRO A 201 -24.16 -15.73 -17.56
N SER A 202 -24.67 -15.85 -18.78
CA SER A 202 -24.25 -16.89 -19.72
C SER A 202 -22.74 -16.87 -19.88
N SER A 203 -22.12 -18.00 -19.69
CA SER A 203 -20.68 -18.27 -19.67
C SER A 203 -20.04 -18.10 -21.06
N SER A 204 -19.93 -16.87 -21.56
CA SER A 204 -19.17 -16.60 -22.78
C SER A 204 -18.57 -15.20 -22.81
N SER A 205 -17.58 -14.98 -21.99
CA SER A 205 -16.58 -13.94 -22.22
C SER A 205 -15.24 -14.52 -21.77
N SER A 206 -14.50 -15.04 -22.73
CA SER A 206 -13.10 -15.41 -22.61
C SER A 206 -12.26 -14.14 -22.38
N ALA A 207 -12.40 -13.52 -21.21
CA ALA A 207 -11.46 -12.53 -20.74
C ALA A 207 -10.11 -13.24 -20.60
N ILE A 208 -9.20 -12.95 -21.52
CA ILE A 208 -7.79 -13.33 -21.43
C ILE A 208 -7.36 -13.06 -19.99
N LYS A 209 -7.10 -14.13 -19.23
CA LYS A 209 -6.57 -14.08 -17.86
C LYS A 209 -5.18 -13.50 -17.92
N ARG A 210 -5.07 -12.17 -18.01
CA ARG A 210 -3.79 -11.51 -17.76
C ARG A 210 -3.45 -11.78 -16.30
N ALA A 211 -2.37 -12.51 -16.08
CA ALA A 211 -1.81 -12.68 -14.75
C ALA A 211 -1.65 -11.30 -14.09
N PRO A 212 -1.99 -11.15 -12.80
CA PRO A 212 -1.83 -9.87 -12.11
C PRO A 212 -0.39 -9.39 -12.28
N PRO A 213 -0.17 -8.09 -12.52
CA PRO A 213 1.17 -7.57 -12.75
C PRO A 213 2.02 -7.82 -11.50
N LEU A 214 2.98 -8.73 -11.65
CA LEU A 214 3.93 -9.03 -10.58
C LEU A 214 4.68 -7.72 -10.22
N PRO A 215 4.84 -7.37 -8.95
CA PRO A 215 5.54 -6.17 -8.54
C PRO A 215 7.06 -6.34 -8.78
N TRP A 216 7.48 -6.25 -10.05
CA TRP A 216 8.86 -6.49 -10.49
C TRP A 216 9.90 -5.70 -9.70
N PHE A 217 9.54 -4.49 -9.22
CA PHE A 217 10.42 -3.65 -8.41
C PHE A 217 10.68 -4.24 -7.02
N ALA A 218 9.71 -4.97 -6.43
CA ALA A 218 9.92 -5.68 -5.18
C ALA A 218 10.87 -6.87 -5.37
N LEU A 219 10.72 -7.62 -6.48
CA LEU A 219 11.67 -8.68 -6.85
C LEU A 219 13.06 -8.09 -7.14
N GLY A 220 13.14 -6.98 -7.87
CA GLY A 220 14.38 -6.26 -8.12
C GLY A 220 15.07 -5.82 -6.84
N PHE A 221 14.32 -5.30 -5.87
CA PHE A 221 14.82 -4.95 -4.54
C PHE A 221 15.43 -6.17 -3.82
N VAL A 222 14.69 -7.30 -3.77
CA VAL A 222 15.18 -8.54 -3.13
C VAL A 222 16.42 -9.07 -3.87
N ALA A 223 16.44 -9.04 -5.19
CA ALA A 223 17.59 -9.48 -5.99
C ALA A 223 18.84 -8.62 -5.68
N VAL A 224 18.70 -7.30 -5.61
CA VAL A 224 19.82 -6.40 -5.27
C VAL A 224 20.29 -6.63 -3.82
N ALA A 225 19.37 -6.84 -2.87
CA ALA A 225 19.72 -7.18 -1.50
C ALA A 225 20.43 -8.55 -1.40
N ALA A 226 19.99 -9.54 -2.19
CA ALA A 226 20.64 -10.84 -2.29
C ALA A 226 22.07 -10.72 -2.88
N LEU A 227 22.23 -9.95 -3.95
CA LEU A 227 23.56 -9.66 -4.50
C LEU A 227 24.47 -9.00 -3.47
N ASN A 228 23.96 -8.01 -2.73
CA ASN A 228 24.73 -7.36 -1.66
C ASN A 228 25.08 -8.31 -0.50
N SER A 229 24.29 -9.36 -0.29
CA SER A 229 24.55 -10.37 0.76
C SER A 229 25.63 -11.37 0.37
N VAL A 230 25.78 -11.65 -0.93
CA VAL A 230 26.74 -12.62 -1.48
C VAL A 230 28.04 -11.94 -1.91
N LEU A 231 27.92 -10.77 -2.54
CA LEU A 231 29.06 -10.00 -3.03
C LEU A 231 29.41 -8.92 -2.01
N THR A 232 30.67 -8.88 -1.60
CA THR A 232 31.21 -7.75 -0.83
C THR A 232 31.37 -6.54 -1.75
N LEU A 233 30.28 -5.77 -1.92
CA LEU A 233 30.30 -4.58 -2.79
C LEU A 233 31.21 -3.51 -2.19
N ASP A 234 31.93 -2.82 -3.09
CA ASP A 234 32.78 -1.69 -2.69
C ASP A 234 31.95 -0.61 -1.97
N LYS A 235 32.49 -0.09 -0.83
CA LYS A 235 31.81 0.91 -0.02
C LYS A 235 31.52 2.20 -0.78
N GLY A 236 32.38 2.57 -1.74
CA GLY A 236 32.19 3.73 -2.61
C GLY A 236 30.98 3.52 -3.53
N PHE A 237 30.87 2.35 -4.14
CA PHE A 237 29.74 1.97 -4.99
C PHE A 237 28.43 1.96 -4.21
N VAL A 238 28.40 1.31 -3.04
CA VAL A 238 27.22 1.29 -2.15
C VAL A 238 26.77 2.70 -1.78
N LYS A 239 27.72 3.59 -1.45
CA LYS A 239 27.43 4.99 -1.11
C LYS A 239 26.85 5.77 -2.28
N LEU A 240 27.38 5.55 -3.50
CA LEU A 240 26.88 6.19 -4.73
C LEU A 240 25.46 5.76 -5.04
N ILE A 241 25.19 4.45 -5.07
CA ILE A 241 23.85 3.91 -5.36
C ILE A 241 22.85 4.31 -4.28
N SER A 242 23.27 4.35 -3.01
CA SER A 242 22.44 4.82 -1.91
C SER A 242 22.04 6.29 -2.05
N LYS A 243 22.97 7.15 -2.51
CA LYS A 243 22.67 8.56 -2.77
C LYS A 243 21.71 8.71 -3.96
N LEU A 244 21.92 7.94 -5.03
CA LEU A 244 21.03 7.92 -6.19
C LEU A 244 19.61 7.46 -5.82
N SER A 245 19.49 6.38 -5.03
CA SER A 245 18.23 5.91 -4.48
C SER A 245 17.52 7.01 -3.69
N ALA A 246 18.21 7.67 -2.77
CA ALA A 246 17.63 8.75 -1.96
C ALA A 246 17.13 9.91 -2.84
N THR A 247 17.89 10.29 -3.88
CA THR A 247 17.49 11.32 -4.84
C THR A 247 16.23 10.91 -5.61
N PHE A 248 16.17 9.68 -6.13
CA PHE A 248 14.99 9.19 -6.85
C PHE A 248 13.74 9.15 -5.95
N LEU A 249 13.89 8.71 -4.71
CA LEU A 249 12.79 8.69 -3.74
C LEU A 249 12.33 10.11 -3.40
N ALA A 250 13.26 11.05 -3.17
CA ALA A 250 12.92 12.45 -2.92
C ALA A 250 12.18 13.10 -4.11
N MET A 251 12.63 12.85 -5.34
CA MET A 251 11.95 13.33 -6.55
C MET A 251 10.55 12.73 -6.69
N ALA A 252 10.40 11.43 -6.40
CA ALA A 252 9.11 10.76 -6.43
C ALA A 252 8.15 11.32 -5.37
N MET A 253 8.65 11.62 -4.16
CA MET A 253 7.87 12.25 -3.08
C MET A 253 7.44 13.67 -3.45
N ALA A 254 8.34 14.49 -3.99
CA ALA A 254 8.01 15.83 -4.48
C ALA A 254 6.95 15.77 -5.59
N ALA A 255 7.09 14.84 -6.54
CA ALA A 255 6.11 14.63 -7.61
C ALA A 255 4.74 14.19 -7.07
N LEU A 256 4.71 13.35 -6.01
CA LEU A 256 3.46 12.95 -5.35
C LEU A 256 2.78 14.14 -4.69
N GLY A 257 3.53 14.99 -3.98
CA GLY A 257 3.01 16.22 -3.37
C GLY A 257 2.42 17.19 -4.40
N LEU A 258 3.13 17.40 -5.52
CA LEU A 258 2.67 18.27 -6.61
C LEU A 258 1.42 17.75 -7.33
N ASP A 259 1.20 16.44 -7.35
CA ASP A 259 0.03 15.80 -7.96
C ASP A 259 -1.19 15.76 -7.01
N THR A 260 -1.00 16.09 -5.74
CA THR A 260 -2.08 16.12 -4.75
C THR A 260 -2.94 17.37 -4.95
N ASP A 261 -4.15 17.18 -5.49
CA ASP A 261 -5.12 18.24 -5.76
C ASP A 261 -6.25 18.20 -4.73
N LEU A 262 -6.26 19.18 -3.83
CA LEU A 262 -7.30 19.31 -2.79
C LEU A 262 -8.69 19.53 -3.38
N GLY A 263 -8.80 20.13 -4.56
CA GLY A 263 -10.07 20.29 -5.27
C GLY A 263 -10.66 18.93 -5.68
N LYS A 264 -9.83 18.05 -6.22
CA LYS A 264 -10.24 16.67 -6.55
C LYS A 264 -10.65 15.89 -5.31
N ILE A 265 -9.94 16.04 -4.19
CA ILE A 265 -10.29 15.41 -2.91
C ILE A 265 -11.69 15.89 -2.46
N LYS A 266 -12.00 17.18 -2.54
CA LYS A 266 -13.34 17.71 -2.21
C LYS A 266 -14.43 17.15 -3.12
N ALA A 267 -14.13 16.90 -4.39
CA ALA A 267 -15.07 16.36 -5.37
C ALA A 267 -15.38 14.85 -5.18
N LEU A 268 -14.62 14.11 -4.34
CA LEU A 268 -14.83 12.67 -4.09
C LEU A 268 -16.17 12.34 -3.41
N GLY A 269 -16.80 13.34 -2.79
CA GLY A 269 -17.95 13.12 -1.93
C GLY A 269 -17.59 12.54 -0.55
N ALA A 270 -18.55 12.61 0.38
CA ALA A 270 -18.29 12.23 1.77
C ALA A 270 -18.10 10.73 1.97
N ARG A 271 -18.88 9.89 1.27
CA ARG A 271 -18.88 8.42 1.51
C ARG A 271 -17.53 7.73 1.25
N PRO A 272 -16.84 7.94 0.11
CA PRO A 272 -15.50 7.38 -0.12
C PRO A 272 -14.47 7.84 0.90
N VAL A 273 -14.53 9.11 1.33
CA VAL A 273 -13.63 9.66 2.35
C VAL A 273 -13.89 9.01 3.71
N VAL A 274 -15.16 8.86 4.11
CA VAL A 274 -15.54 8.17 5.36
C VAL A 274 -15.05 6.72 5.35
N LEU A 275 -15.20 5.99 4.24
CA LEU A 275 -14.68 4.63 4.11
C LEU A 275 -13.15 4.60 4.29
N ALA A 276 -12.43 5.50 3.63
CA ALA A 276 -10.98 5.57 3.74
C ALA A 276 -10.51 5.90 5.17
N LEU A 277 -11.16 6.86 5.83
CA LEU A 277 -10.86 7.21 7.21
C LEU A 277 -11.18 6.06 8.18
N ALA A 278 -12.29 5.35 7.99
CA ALA A 278 -12.64 4.18 8.79
C ALA A 278 -11.59 3.06 8.64
N LEU A 279 -11.14 2.80 7.41
CA LEU A 279 -10.06 1.84 7.16
C LEU A 279 -8.74 2.31 7.76
N TRP A 280 -8.43 3.58 7.67
CA TRP A 280 -7.22 4.11 8.29
C TRP A 280 -7.27 4.03 9.82
N ALA A 281 -8.41 4.35 10.43
CA ALA A 281 -8.61 4.15 11.87
C ALA A 281 -8.47 2.67 12.26
N TYR A 282 -9.01 1.75 11.46
CA TYR A 282 -8.80 0.31 11.62
C TYR A 282 -7.31 -0.06 11.58
N LEU A 283 -6.56 0.44 10.61
CA LEU A 283 -5.12 0.20 10.49
C LEU A 283 -4.35 0.77 11.69
N LEU A 284 -4.73 1.94 12.18
CA LEU A 284 -4.11 2.56 13.36
C LEU A 284 -4.33 1.74 14.63
N VAL A 285 -5.59 1.36 14.90
CA VAL A 285 -5.96 0.77 16.19
C VAL A 285 -5.78 -0.75 16.17
N VAL A 286 -6.40 -1.44 15.21
CA VAL A 286 -6.43 -2.91 15.21
C VAL A 286 -5.09 -3.48 14.74
N VAL A 287 -4.58 -3.00 13.62
CA VAL A 287 -3.28 -3.48 13.09
C VAL A 287 -2.13 -3.07 14.01
N GLY A 288 -2.17 -1.86 14.57
CA GLY A 288 -1.21 -1.43 15.60
C GLY A 288 -1.23 -2.30 16.85
N GLY A 289 -2.44 -2.68 17.31
CA GLY A 289 -2.63 -3.60 18.42
C GLY A 289 -2.08 -5.01 18.13
N VAL A 290 -2.39 -5.54 16.95
CA VAL A 290 -1.87 -6.86 16.49
C VAL A 290 -0.34 -6.84 16.36
N ALA A 291 0.23 -5.81 15.75
CA ALA A 291 1.68 -5.65 15.66
C ALA A 291 2.33 -5.67 17.05
N ARG A 292 1.74 -4.95 18.02
CA ARG A 292 2.23 -4.93 19.41
C ARG A 292 2.21 -6.31 20.06
N VAL A 293 1.15 -7.08 19.85
CA VAL A 293 1.06 -8.46 20.39
C VAL A 293 2.08 -9.37 19.72
N LEU A 294 2.14 -9.34 18.39
CA LEU A 294 3.04 -10.22 17.63
C LEU A 294 4.51 -9.93 17.88
N VAL A 295 4.90 -8.65 17.99
CA VAL A 295 6.29 -8.26 18.31
C VAL A 295 6.71 -8.73 19.71
N ARG A 296 5.78 -8.81 20.67
CA ARG A 296 6.06 -9.29 22.03
C ARG A 296 6.12 -10.81 22.13
N VAL A 297 5.35 -11.52 21.32
CA VAL A 297 5.23 -12.99 21.37
C VAL A 297 6.24 -13.67 20.46
N LEU A 298 6.57 -13.03 19.34
CA LEU A 298 7.44 -13.59 18.31
C LEU A 298 8.78 -12.84 18.24
N PRO A 299 9.89 -13.55 18.30
CA PRO A 299 11.23 -12.97 18.21
C PRO A 299 11.53 -12.36 16.83
#